data_67d7d17179f495d9300e866fa859d6e5
#
_entry.id   67d7d17179f495d9300e866fa859d6e5
#
_cell.length_a   1.000
_cell.length_b   1.000
_cell.length_c   1.000
_cell.angle_alpha   90.00
_cell.angle_beta   90.00
_cell.angle_gamma   90.00
#
_symmetry.space_group_name_H-M   'P 1'
#
loop_
_entity.id
_entity.type
_entity.pdbx_description
1 polymer ?
#
loop_
_entity_poly.entity_id
_entity_poly.type
_entity_poly.pdbx_seq_one_letter_code
_entity_poly.pdbx_strand_id
1 'polypeptide(L)'
;RYYRDFSTYLNDELSSGSMLIGINALPIPKIGLLGEHQMKKKNKLTFNYGLSHSVLDKNDIYNQSPFIHEKYLYLIKNSNDYEYGFGFVHEAIWAGSTYLNGKFPSSLNDFWKVFISADGEKVEGQPHANALGNHLGIWDFYYIKKNKSNVLKFYYQHFFEDTSGLRFQNRFDGLWGFEYKDLSSKLNYIIEYIDTSNQDRDPPYVNENYYNHSEYKLGWSYKGYVIGNPFINNVPSKIIHSGISVDELNNYKFKILLSKRIDTNDTIKYSFSVGKVFQNFTALIFINGAKSKNVGLRIFYDI
;
A
#
# COMPACT_ATOMS: atom_id res chain seq x y z
N ARG A 1 -1.22 -13.52 -3.83
CA ARG A 1 -1.34 -12.13 -3.34
C ARG A 1 -0.70 -12.02 -1.97
N TYR A 2 -0.03 -10.91 -1.70
CA TYR A 2 0.35 -10.55 -0.35
C TYR A 2 -0.92 -10.34 0.48
N TYR A 3 -0.99 -10.93 1.67
CA TYR A 3 -2.11 -10.70 2.56
C TYR A 3 -1.85 -9.45 3.39
N ARG A 4 -2.76 -8.49 3.31
CA ARG A 4 -2.70 -7.21 3.99
C ARG A 4 -3.61 -7.25 5.22
N ASP A 5 -3.03 -7.04 6.41
CA ASP A 5 -3.78 -7.05 7.67
C ASP A 5 -4.35 -5.68 8.03
N PHE A 6 -3.88 -4.62 7.36
CA PHE A 6 -4.31 -3.22 7.51
C PHE A 6 -4.91 -2.67 6.21
N SER A 7 -5.52 -1.49 6.26
CA SER A 7 -6.20 -0.87 5.10
C SER A 7 -7.16 -1.83 4.37
N THR A 8 -7.81 -2.71 5.15
CA THR A 8 -8.68 -3.78 4.63
C THR A 8 -9.94 -3.27 3.95
N TYR A 9 -10.26 -1.99 4.11
CA TYR A 9 -11.35 -1.30 3.45
C TYR A 9 -11.09 -1.03 1.96
N LEU A 10 -9.83 -1.04 1.51
CA LEU A 10 -9.48 -0.83 0.10
C LEU A 10 -10.02 -1.97 -0.77
N ASN A 11 -10.55 -1.61 -1.92
CA ASN A 11 -11.07 -2.57 -2.89
C ASN A 11 -9.93 -3.33 -3.57
N ASP A 12 -9.82 -4.63 -3.33
CA ASP A 12 -8.71 -5.46 -3.84
C ASP A 12 -8.72 -5.64 -5.37
N GLU A 13 -9.83 -5.34 -6.03
CA GLU A 13 -9.96 -5.49 -7.47
C GLU A 13 -9.83 -4.18 -8.26
N LEU A 14 -10.28 -3.07 -7.66
CA LEU A 14 -10.39 -1.80 -8.35
C LEU A 14 -9.38 -0.77 -7.86
N SER A 15 -8.95 -0.80 -6.58
CA SER A 15 -7.99 0.16 -6.04
C SER A 15 -6.60 0.00 -6.68
N SER A 16 -5.88 1.09 -6.80
CA SER A 16 -4.45 1.09 -7.16
C SER A 16 -3.58 0.41 -6.10
N GLY A 17 -4.09 0.26 -4.88
CA GLY A 17 -3.41 -0.33 -3.72
C GLY A 17 -2.84 0.71 -2.76
N SER A 18 -2.56 0.27 -1.52
CA SER A 18 -1.91 1.11 -0.51
C SER A 18 -0.46 1.42 -0.88
N MET A 19 0.08 2.50 -0.33
CA MET A 19 1.50 2.82 -0.45
C MET A 19 2.39 1.71 0.11
N LEU A 20 2.03 1.13 1.25
CA LEU A 20 2.87 0.14 1.93
C LEU A 20 2.81 -1.23 1.26
N ILE A 21 1.60 -1.72 0.98
CA ILE A 21 1.37 -3.02 0.33
C ILE A 21 0.39 -2.86 -0.81
N GLY A 22 0.89 -2.97 -2.03
CA GLY A 22 0.12 -2.86 -3.26
C GLY A 22 -0.53 -4.17 -3.69
N ILE A 23 -1.39 -4.08 -4.69
CA ILE A 23 -2.11 -5.24 -5.27
C ILE A 23 -1.19 -6.20 -6.04
N ASN A 24 0.01 -5.75 -6.44
CA ASN A 24 1.00 -6.54 -7.20
C ASN A 24 2.10 -7.12 -6.32
N ALA A 25 2.08 -6.87 -5.01
CA ALA A 25 3.07 -7.41 -4.09
C ALA A 25 3.05 -8.94 -4.11
N LEU A 26 4.24 -9.53 -4.15
CA LEU A 26 4.39 -10.96 -3.97
C LEU A 26 4.22 -11.32 -2.49
N PRO A 27 3.71 -12.52 -2.17
CA PRO A 27 3.65 -12.97 -0.79
C PRO A 27 5.04 -13.01 -0.15
N ILE A 28 5.20 -12.28 0.95
CA ILE A 28 6.40 -12.32 1.79
C ILE A 28 6.02 -13.09 3.05
N PRO A 29 6.72 -14.21 3.37
CA PRO A 29 6.44 -14.95 4.59
C PRO A 29 6.63 -14.06 5.82
N LYS A 30 5.61 -13.99 6.68
CA LYS A 30 5.66 -13.20 7.90
C LYS A 30 5.18 -13.98 9.12
N ILE A 31 5.75 -13.64 10.27
CA ILE A 31 5.31 -14.10 11.58
C ILE A 31 4.92 -12.90 12.43
N GLY A 32 3.82 -12.98 13.15
CA GLY A 32 3.34 -11.83 13.91
C GLY A 32 2.24 -12.15 14.90
N LEU A 33 1.92 -11.15 15.69
CA LEU A 33 0.81 -11.13 16.63
C LEU A 33 -0.22 -10.12 16.12
N LEU A 34 -1.43 -10.59 15.89
CA LEU A 34 -2.54 -9.78 15.44
C LEU A 34 -3.64 -9.84 16.48
N GLY A 35 -4.33 -8.74 16.70
CA GLY A 35 -5.40 -8.70 17.66
C GLY A 35 -6.50 -7.70 17.28
N GLU A 36 -7.71 -8.07 17.68
CA GLU A 36 -8.88 -7.21 17.60
C GLU A 36 -9.54 -7.17 18.98
N HIS A 37 -9.82 -5.97 19.45
CA HIS A 37 -10.53 -5.77 20.70
C HIS A 37 -11.72 -4.84 20.51
N GLN A 38 -12.92 -5.39 20.69
CA GLN A 38 -14.16 -4.61 20.63
C GLN A 38 -14.59 -4.16 22.02
N MET A 39 -14.76 -2.85 22.21
CA MET A 39 -15.30 -2.33 23.46
C MET A 39 -16.79 -2.69 23.63
N LYS A 40 -17.13 -3.36 24.72
CA LYS A 40 -18.47 -3.93 25.01
C LYS A 40 -19.58 -2.88 25.26
N LYS A 41 -19.31 -1.58 25.24
CA LYS A 41 -20.30 -0.53 25.52
C LYS A 41 -20.89 0.05 24.23
N LYS A 42 -22.06 0.73 24.36
CA LYS A 42 -22.89 1.45 23.37
C LYS A 42 -22.17 2.05 22.13
N ASN A 43 -20.85 2.17 22.15
CA ASN A 43 -20.08 2.90 21.16
C ASN A 43 -19.53 2.07 20.01
N LYS A 44 -19.63 0.74 20.01
CA LYS A 44 -19.12 -0.14 18.92
C LYS A 44 -17.71 0.29 18.40
N LEU A 45 -16.81 0.64 19.31
CA LEU A 45 -15.45 1.00 19.00
C LEU A 45 -14.58 -0.25 19.01
N THR A 46 -13.85 -0.47 17.94
CA THR A 46 -12.93 -1.60 17.77
C THR A 46 -11.50 -1.08 17.67
N PHE A 47 -10.59 -1.71 18.39
CA PHE A 47 -9.15 -1.58 18.22
C PHE A 47 -8.66 -2.77 17.42
N ASN A 48 -8.03 -2.51 16.27
CA ASN A 48 -7.39 -3.53 15.47
C ASN A 48 -5.89 -3.22 15.42
N TYR A 49 -5.05 -4.16 15.80
CA TYR A 49 -3.62 -3.94 15.95
C TYR A 49 -2.80 -5.16 15.53
N GLY A 50 -1.58 -4.90 15.11
CA GLY A 50 -0.66 -5.94 14.72
C GLY A 50 0.79 -5.54 14.85
N LEU A 51 1.61 -6.57 15.02
CA LEU A 51 3.06 -6.51 15.05
C LEU A 51 3.58 -7.74 14.33
N SER A 52 4.32 -7.57 13.26
CA SER A 52 4.85 -8.69 12.50
C SER A 52 6.26 -8.45 11.97
N HIS A 53 6.93 -9.54 11.62
CA HIS A 53 8.23 -9.56 10.99
C HIS A 53 8.23 -10.46 9.77
N SER A 54 8.92 -10.00 8.73
CA SER A 54 9.15 -10.74 7.49
C SER A 54 10.64 -10.77 7.18
N VAL A 55 11.03 -11.68 6.32
CA VAL A 55 12.40 -11.82 5.85
C VAL A 55 12.40 -11.63 4.33
N LEU A 56 13.21 -10.69 3.83
CA LEU A 56 13.45 -10.53 2.41
C LEU A 56 14.45 -11.56 1.90
N ASP A 57 14.44 -11.84 0.60
CA ASP A 57 15.37 -12.79 0.00
C ASP A 57 16.80 -12.24 -0.09
N LYS A 58 17.76 -13.17 -0.07
CA LYS A 58 19.11 -12.92 -0.59
C LYS A 58 19.05 -12.70 -2.09
N ASN A 59 19.93 -11.88 -2.59
CA ASN A 59 20.06 -11.58 -4.04
C ASN A 59 21.46 -11.03 -4.35
N ASP A 60 21.65 -10.49 -5.52
CA ASP A 60 22.94 -9.93 -5.95
C ASP A 60 23.40 -8.69 -5.17
N ILE A 61 22.50 -8.06 -4.42
CA ILE A 61 22.80 -6.89 -3.57
C ILE A 61 22.93 -7.30 -2.11
N TYR A 62 21.99 -8.13 -1.61
CA TYR A 62 21.98 -8.57 -0.21
C TYR A 62 22.61 -9.96 -0.05
N ASN A 63 23.78 -10.01 0.55
CA ASN A 63 24.42 -11.28 0.93
C ASN A 63 23.85 -11.89 2.23
N GLN A 64 23.22 -11.05 3.09
CA GLN A 64 22.35 -11.50 4.18
C GLN A 64 20.99 -10.79 4.05
N SER A 65 19.93 -11.57 4.19
CA SER A 65 18.57 -11.08 4.05
C SER A 65 18.25 -9.97 5.05
N PRO A 66 17.75 -8.81 4.61
CA PRO A 66 17.15 -7.84 5.50
C PRO A 66 15.79 -8.34 6.01
N PHE A 67 15.33 -7.73 7.10
CA PHE A 67 14.02 -7.96 7.67
C PHE A 67 13.06 -6.82 7.34
N ILE A 68 11.75 -7.11 7.30
CA ILE A 68 10.71 -6.09 7.38
C ILE A 68 10.05 -6.19 8.75
N HIS A 69 10.04 -5.09 9.47
CA HIS A 69 9.23 -4.88 10.65
C HIS A 69 7.93 -4.19 10.24
N GLU A 70 6.78 -4.68 10.70
CA GLU A 70 5.46 -4.10 10.46
C GLU A 70 4.73 -3.94 11.78
N LYS A 71 4.13 -2.78 12.01
CA LYS A 71 3.20 -2.54 13.11
C LYS A 71 2.07 -1.62 12.68
N TYR A 72 0.89 -1.86 13.23
CA TYR A 72 -0.25 -1.00 12.98
C TYR A 72 -1.21 -0.93 14.17
N LEU A 73 -1.96 0.15 14.23
CA LEU A 73 -3.06 0.35 15.15
C LEU A 73 -4.19 1.09 14.45
N TYR A 74 -5.39 0.54 14.49
CA TYR A 74 -6.63 1.17 14.01
C TYR A 74 -7.62 1.36 15.14
N LEU A 75 -8.29 2.51 15.10
CA LEU A 75 -9.50 2.82 15.85
C LEU A 75 -10.67 2.85 14.86
N ILE A 76 -11.57 1.89 14.98
CA ILE A 76 -12.70 1.73 14.06
C ILE A 76 -13.98 1.91 14.83
N LYS A 77 -14.82 2.84 14.37
CA LYS A 77 -16.19 2.98 14.86
C LYS A 77 -17.16 2.50 13.80
N ASN A 78 -17.97 1.52 14.17
CA ASN A 78 -18.96 0.93 13.30
C ASN A 78 -20.37 1.17 13.81
N SER A 79 -21.28 1.53 12.89
CA SER A 79 -22.70 1.69 13.10
C SER A 79 -23.46 0.96 11.97
N ASN A 80 -24.78 0.90 12.06
CA ASN A 80 -25.59 0.31 11.00
C ASN A 80 -25.46 1.06 9.68
N ASP A 81 -25.37 2.41 9.75
CA ASP A 81 -25.42 3.29 8.59
C ASP A 81 -24.05 3.81 8.17
N TYR A 82 -23.05 3.72 9.05
CA TYR A 82 -21.72 4.23 8.75
C TYR A 82 -20.62 3.48 9.51
N GLU A 83 -19.43 3.55 8.95
CA GLU A 83 -18.19 3.13 9.57
C GLU A 83 -17.12 4.17 9.28
N TYR A 84 -16.29 4.47 10.25
CA TYR A 84 -15.08 5.25 10.03
C TYR A 84 -13.92 4.69 10.83
N GLY A 85 -12.76 4.80 10.27
CA GLY A 85 -11.53 4.35 10.88
C GLY A 85 -10.43 5.38 10.77
N PHE A 86 -9.60 5.34 11.79
CA PHE A 86 -8.34 6.04 11.84
C PHE A 86 -7.25 5.03 12.15
N GLY A 87 -6.25 4.94 11.28
CA GLY A 87 -5.14 4.01 11.38
C GLY A 87 -3.80 4.71 11.38
N PHE A 88 -2.86 4.09 12.04
CA PHE A 88 -1.44 4.35 11.93
C PHE A 88 -0.75 3.04 11.57
N VAL A 89 -0.03 3.03 10.45
CA VAL A 89 0.76 1.88 9.99
C VAL A 89 2.18 2.33 9.79
N HIS A 90 3.12 1.53 10.26
CA HIS A 90 4.53 1.78 10.08
C HIS A 90 5.25 0.48 9.75
N GLU A 91 6.06 0.52 8.72
CA GLU A 91 6.92 -0.57 8.28
C GLU A 91 8.36 -0.08 8.15
N ALA A 92 9.33 -0.97 8.35
CA ALA A 92 10.74 -0.66 8.19
C ALA A 92 11.53 -1.85 7.66
N ILE A 93 12.37 -1.62 6.64
CA ILE A 93 13.42 -2.58 6.23
C ILE A 93 14.64 -2.31 7.08
N TRP A 94 15.18 -3.35 7.72
CA TRP A 94 16.31 -3.22 8.63
C TRP A 94 17.19 -4.46 8.66
N ALA A 95 18.36 -4.36 9.30
CA ALA A 95 19.33 -5.44 9.41
C ALA A 95 19.81 -5.99 8.03
N GLY A 96 20.32 -7.20 7.98
CA GLY A 96 20.90 -7.78 6.79
C GLY A 96 22.33 -7.30 6.51
N SER A 97 22.81 -7.53 5.29
CA SER A 97 24.08 -7.01 4.83
C SER A 97 24.14 -6.93 3.31
N THR A 98 24.95 -6.01 2.79
CA THR A 98 25.22 -5.89 1.37
C THR A 98 26.69 -6.20 1.07
N TYR A 99 26.99 -6.55 -0.18
CA TYR A 99 28.39 -6.74 -0.61
C TYR A 99 29.18 -5.43 -0.55
N LEU A 100 28.51 -4.27 -0.70
CA LEU A 100 29.15 -2.96 -0.74
C LEU A 100 29.36 -2.37 0.66
N ASN A 101 28.31 -2.39 1.50
CA ASN A 101 28.31 -1.68 2.79
C ASN A 101 28.55 -2.61 3.98
N GLY A 102 28.69 -3.92 3.76
CA GLY A 102 28.85 -4.89 4.84
C GLY A 102 27.56 -5.12 5.65
N LYS A 103 27.70 -5.43 6.93
CA LYS A 103 26.61 -5.78 7.83
C LYS A 103 25.95 -4.52 8.41
N PHE A 104 24.62 -4.45 8.30
CA PHE A 104 23.82 -3.41 8.94
C PHE A 104 23.55 -3.72 10.41
N PRO A 105 23.28 -2.69 11.24
CA PRO A 105 22.91 -2.85 12.64
C PRO A 105 21.76 -3.85 12.82
N SER A 106 21.93 -4.81 13.73
CA SER A 106 20.97 -5.93 13.88
C SER A 106 20.87 -6.49 15.30
N SER A 107 21.33 -5.74 16.30
CA SER A 107 21.21 -6.10 17.73
C SER A 107 19.77 -5.88 18.23
N LEU A 108 19.47 -6.36 19.44
CA LEU A 108 18.19 -6.05 20.09
C LEU A 108 18.00 -4.55 20.34
N ASN A 109 19.10 -3.82 20.62
CA ASN A 109 19.05 -2.37 20.77
C ASN A 109 18.70 -1.68 19.43
N ASP A 110 19.26 -2.18 18.33
CA ASP A 110 18.94 -1.68 16.98
C ASP A 110 17.49 -1.97 16.62
N PHE A 111 16.97 -3.15 17.00
CA PHE A 111 15.56 -3.46 16.83
C PHE A 111 14.65 -2.43 17.55
N TRP A 112 14.99 -2.04 18.79
CA TRP A 112 14.21 -1.03 19.49
C TRP A 112 14.29 0.35 18.85
N LYS A 113 15.46 0.72 18.29
CA LYS A 113 15.58 1.94 17.49
C LYS A 113 14.66 1.90 16.26
N VAL A 114 14.68 0.82 15.51
CA VAL A 114 13.78 0.62 14.35
C VAL A 114 12.32 0.65 14.79
N PHE A 115 11.99 0.00 15.90
CA PHE A 115 10.62 -0.05 16.41
C PHE A 115 10.04 1.34 16.70
N ILE A 116 10.82 2.25 17.26
CA ILE A 116 10.38 3.61 17.61
C ILE A 116 10.81 4.66 16.58
N SER A 117 11.38 4.25 15.44
CA SER A 117 11.94 5.12 14.40
C SER A 117 13.00 6.10 14.95
N ALA A 118 13.85 5.61 15.86
CA ALA A 118 14.93 6.41 16.43
C ALA A 118 16.12 6.50 15.46
N ASP A 119 16.90 7.56 15.65
CA ASP A 119 18.08 7.83 14.83
C ASP A 119 19.12 6.72 14.92
N GLY A 120 19.75 6.45 13.78
CA GLY A 120 20.96 5.66 13.66
C GLY A 120 22.22 6.44 14.08
N GLU A 121 23.36 6.03 13.57
CA GLU A 121 24.61 6.79 13.75
C GLU A 121 24.64 7.97 12.78
N LYS A 122 25.15 9.12 13.27
CA LYS A 122 25.31 10.29 12.43
C LYS A 122 26.45 10.05 11.42
N VAL A 123 26.14 10.17 10.14
CA VAL A 123 27.14 10.13 9.09
C VAL A 123 27.82 11.50 9.00
N GLU A 124 29.16 11.50 8.89
CA GLU A 124 29.93 12.72 8.73
C GLU A 124 29.50 13.51 7.49
N GLY A 125 29.28 14.80 7.64
CA GLY A 125 28.81 15.69 6.57
C GLY A 125 27.29 15.79 6.44
N GLN A 126 26.52 14.96 7.15
CA GLN A 126 25.06 15.08 7.20
C GLN A 126 24.62 16.05 8.31
N PRO A 127 23.55 16.84 8.10
CA PRO A 127 23.07 17.81 9.09
C PRO A 127 22.56 17.13 10.38
N HIS A 128 21.95 15.96 10.26
CA HIS A 128 21.45 15.13 11.37
C HIS A 128 21.55 13.64 11.01
N ALA A 129 21.34 12.78 12.00
CA ALA A 129 21.24 11.35 11.79
C ALA A 129 19.86 11.02 11.21
N ASN A 130 19.80 10.06 10.29
CA ASN A 130 18.55 9.49 9.82
C ASN A 130 18.06 8.37 10.73
N ALA A 131 16.79 8.05 10.69
CA ALA A 131 16.25 6.90 11.37
C ALA A 131 16.96 5.60 10.92
N LEU A 132 17.18 4.68 11.86
CA LEU A 132 17.89 3.44 11.60
C LEU A 132 17.04 2.49 10.78
N GLY A 133 17.37 2.28 9.51
CA GLY A 133 16.62 1.45 8.56
C GLY A 133 15.91 2.29 7.50
N ASN A 134 15.21 1.62 6.61
CA ASN A 134 14.35 2.24 5.59
C ASN A 134 12.90 2.20 6.06
N HIS A 135 12.37 3.32 6.47
CA HIS A 135 11.04 3.46 7.06
C HIS A 135 10.02 3.93 6.04
N LEU A 136 8.81 3.36 6.12
CA LEU A 136 7.63 3.83 5.43
C LEU A 136 6.42 3.74 6.35
N GLY A 137 5.51 4.68 6.24
CA GLY A 137 4.27 4.61 6.98
C GLY A 137 3.14 5.40 6.39
N ILE A 138 1.96 5.21 6.96
CA ILE A 138 0.76 5.95 6.62
C ILE A 138 -0.03 6.33 7.87
N TRP A 139 -0.55 7.56 7.86
CA TRP A 139 -1.78 7.88 8.57
C TRP A 139 -2.93 7.50 7.65
N ASP A 140 -3.85 6.66 8.11
CA ASP A 140 -4.90 6.06 7.31
C ASP A 140 -6.27 6.45 7.82
N PHE A 141 -7.05 7.15 6.99
CA PHE A 141 -8.37 7.66 7.33
C PHE A 141 -9.38 7.13 6.33
N TYR A 142 -10.51 6.60 6.82
CA TYR A 142 -11.61 6.25 5.94
C TYR A 142 -12.98 6.49 6.57
N TYR A 143 -13.95 6.71 5.70
CA TYR A 143 -15.36 6.83 6.04
C TYR A 143 -16.21 6.04 5.04
N ILE A 144 -17.09 5.17 5.54
CA ILE A 144 -18.00 4.37 4.74
C ILE A 144 -19.43 4.70 5.17
N LYS A 145 -20.25 5.15 4.23
CA LYS A 145 -21.69 5.34 4.42
C LYS A 145 -22.45 4.21 3.76
N LYS A 146 -23.28 3.52 4.54
CA LYS A 146 -24.08 2.37 4.13
C LYS A 146 -25.54 2.81 3.99
N ASN A 147 -26.02 2.96 2.76
CA ASN A 147 -27.43 3.22 2.48
C ASN A 147 -28.11 1.90 2.06
N LYS A 148 -29.47 1.90 1.97
CA LYS A 148 -30.22 0.70 1.56
C LYS A 148 -29.87 0.21 0.15
N SER A 149 -29.56 1.13 -0.78
CA SER A 149 -29.31 0.81 -2.19
C SER A 149 -27.85 0.93 -2.59
N ASN A 150 -27.02 1.61 -1.81
CA ASN A 150 -25.61 1.85 -2.18
C ASN A 150 -24.70 2.00 -0.97
N VAL A 151 -23.41 1.85 -1.22
CA VAL A 151 -22.34 2.14 -0.27
C VAL A 151 -21.42 3.19 -0.89
N LEU A 152 -21.14 4.23 -0.10
CA LEU A 152 -20.18 5.26 -0.43
C LEU A 152 -18.96 5.11 0.48
N LYS A 153 -17.76 5.21 -0.07
CA LYS A 153 -16.52 5.14 0.69
C LYS A 153 -15.60 6.30 0.27
N PHE A 154 -15.05 6.97 1.27
CA PHE A 154 -14.01 7.99 1.12
C PHE A 154 -12.83 7.57 1.96
N TYR A 155 -11.60 7.77 1.47
CA TYR A 155 -10.40 7.46 2.21
C TYR A 155 -9.23 8.35 1.82
N TYR A 156 -8.29 8.47 2.75
CA TYR A 156 -7.04 9.17 2.59
C TYR A 156 -5.94 8.46 3.35
N GLN A 157 -4.86 8.11 2.65
CA GLN A 157 -3.63 7.61 3.24
C GLN A 157 -2.56 8.68 3.09
N HIS A 158 -2.16 9.31 4.20
CA HIS A 158 -1.05 10.25 4.21
C HIS A 158 0.27 9.49 4.34
N PHE A 159 1.20 9.73 3.44
CA PHE A 159 2.50 9.04 3.40
C PHE A 159 3.52 9.72 4.30
N PHE A 160 4.37 8.94 4.96
CA PHE A 160 5.53 9.43 5.66
C PHE A 160 6.67 8.40 5.65
N GLU A 161 7.92 8.86 5.72
CA GLU A 161 9.12 8.04 5.91
C GLU A 161 9.81 8.39 7.23
N ASP A 162 9.75 9.66 7.61
CA ASP A 162 10.44 10.22 8.76
C ASP A 162 9.54 11.13 9.61
N THR A 163 10.15 11.80 10.56
CA THR A 163 9.47 12.73 11.47
C THR A 163 8.85 13.92 10.73
N SER A 164 9.40 14.34 9.60
CA SER A 164 8.89 15.46 8.81
C SER A 164 7.56 15.09 8.15
N GLY A 165 7.51 13.96 7.45
CA GLY A 165 6.30 13.41 6.87
C GLY A 165 5.27 13.04 7.93
N LEU A 166 5.70 12.50 9.08
CA LEU A 166 4.83 12.21 10.22
C LEU A 166 4.07 13.46 10.72
N ARG A 167 4.68 14.64 10.60
CA ARG A 167 4.10 15.96 10.95
C ARG A 167 3.40 16.65 9.77
N PHE A 168 3.15 15.97 8.67
CA PHE A 168 2.50 16.51 7.47
C PHE A 168 3.28 17.64 6.77
N GLN A 169 4.61 17.68 6.89
CA GLN A 169 5.43 18.67 6.17
C GLN A 169 5.46 18.42 4.67
N ASN A 170 5.32 17.17 4.22
CA ASN A 170 5.06 16.78 2.85
C ASN A 170 3.61 17.06 2.40
N ARG A 171 2.90 17.92 3.14
CA ARG A 171 1.54 18.43 2.85
C ARG A 171 0.52 17.32 2.69
N PHE A 172 0.03 17.14 1.44
CA PHE A 172 -1.04 16.22 1.10
C PHE A 172 -0.57 15.04 0.27
N ASP A 173 0.75 14.76 0.27
CA ASP A 173 1.25 13.53 -0.34
C ASP A 173 0.49 12.34 0.23
N GLY A 174 -0.01 11.52 -0.66
CA GLY A 174 -0.87 10.43 -0.23
C GLY A 174 -1.71 9.85 -1.34
N LEU A 175 -2.56 8.92 -0.92
CA LEU A 175 -3.60 8.30 -1.72
C LEU A 175 -4.96 8.81 -1.24
N TRP A 176 -5.67 9.48 -2.12
CA TRP A 176 -7.06 9.94 -1.94
C TRP A 176 -7.98 9.07 -2.75
N GLY A 177 -9.06 8.58 -2.17
CA GLY A 177 -9.97 7.71 -2.89
C GLY A 177 -11.44 7.92 -2.56
N PHE A 178 -12.25 7.66 -3.58
CA PHE A 178 -13.70 7.58 -3.49
C PHE A 178 -14.16 6.30 -4.18
N GLU A 179 -15.05 5.56 -3.52
CA GLU A 179 -15.69 4.36 -4.08
C GLU A 179 -17.21 4.46 -3.91
N TYR A 180 -17.91 4.12 -4.99
CA TYR A 180 -19.36 3.95 -5.02
C TYR A 180 -19.69 2.51 -5.39
N LYS A 181 -20.53 1.87 -4.59
CA LYS A 181 -21.05 0.54 -4.86
C LYS A 181 -22.57 0.57 -4.89
N ASP A 182 -23.16 0.23 -6.02
CA ASP A 182 -24.60 -0.01 -6.15
C ASP A 182 -24.92 -1.46 -5.82
N LEU A 183 -25.82 -1.66 -4.86
CA LEU A 183 -26.17 -2.98 -4.35
C LEU A 183 -27.17 -3.71 -5.25
N SER A 184 -27.92 -2.96 -6.06
CA SER A 184 -28.95 -3.52 -6.96
C SER A 184 -28.35 -3.97 -8.31
N SER A 185 -27.54 -3.13 -8.91
CA SER A 185 -26.90 -3.40 -10.21
C SER A 185 -25.56 -4.12 -10.09
N LYS A 186 -25.04 -4.28 -8.84
CA LYS A 186 -23.70 -4.82 -8.54
C LYS A 186 -22.56 -4.02 -9.23
N LEU A 187 -22.85 -2.77 -9.57
CA LEU A 187 -21.89 -1.84 -10.15
C LEU A 187 -20.99 -1.29 -9.04
N ASN A 188 -19.69 -1.38 -9.23
CA ASN A 188 -18.69 -0.71 -8.41
C ASN A 188 -17.91 0.29 -9.25
N TYR A 189 -17.67 1.46 -8.69
CA TYR A 189 -16.86 2.50 -9.29
C TYR A 189 -15.88 3.04 -8.27
N ILE A 190 -14.63 3.26 -8.70
CA ILE A 190 -13.58 3.88 -7.88
C ILE A 190 -12.89 4.99 -8.67
N ILE A 191 -12.51 6.04 -7.96
CA ILE A 191 -11.55 7.02 -8.43
C ILE A 191 -10.54 7.31 -7.33
N GLU A 192 -9.27 7.33 -7.68
CA GLU A 192 -8.15 7.61 -6.79
C GLU A 192 -7.21 8.66 -7.38
N TYR A 193 -6.67 9.48 -6.49
CA TYR A 193 -5.60 10.40 -6.79
C TYR A 193 -4.41 10.11 -5.88
N ILE A 194 -3.22 9.97 -6.47
CA ILE A 194 -1.98 9.75 -5.74
C ILE A 194 -1.07 10.95 -6.02
N ASP A 195 -0.53 11.53 -4.95
CA ASP A 195 0.49 12.57 -5.03
C ASP A 195 1.70 12.16 -4.19
N THR A 196 2.89 12.23 -4.77
CA THR A 196 4.17 11.98 -4.10
C THR A 196 5.17 13.09 -4.40
N SER A 197 4.67 14.31 -4.74
CA SER A 197 5.49 15.38 -5.28
C SER A 197 5.96 16.42 -4.26
N ASN A 198 5.66 16.20 -2.97
CA ASN A 198 5.97 17.18 -1.94
C ASN A 198 7.01 16.69 -0.90
N GLN A 199 7.65 15.55 -1.11
CA GLN A 199 8.63 15.02 -0.18
C GLN A 199 9.89 15.90 -0.09
N ASP A 200 10.33 16.47 -1.19
CA ASP A 200 11.56 17.22 -1.42
C ASP A 200 11.49 18.73 -1.07
N ARG A 201 10.59 19.14 -0.20
CA ARG A 201 10.30 20.58 -0.05
C ARG A 201 11.29 21.33 0.81
N ASP A 202 11.91 20.65 1.77
CA ASP A 202 12.77 21.29 2.76
C ASP A 202 14.25 20.99 2.47
N PRO A 203 15.08 22.01 2.14
CA PRO A 203 16.52 21.81 2.01
C PRO A 203 17.12 21.23 3.31
N PRO A 204 18.15 20.38 3.25
CA PRO A 204 18.98 20.07 2.09
C PRO A 204 18.53 18.88 1.24
N TYR A 205 17.37 18.33 1.49
CA TYR A 205 16.89 17.12 0.84
C TYR A 205 16.38 17.47 -0.56
N VAL A 206 16.88 16.75 -1.56
CA VAL A 206 16.50 16.92 -2.97
C VAL A 206 16.50 15.58 -3.66
N ASN A 207 15.57 15.38 -4.59
CA ASN A 207 15.38 14.13 -5.34
C ASN A 207 15.05 12.92 -4.46
N GLU A 208 14.40 13.14 -3.34
CA GLU A 208 13.88 12.07 -2.49
C GLU A 208 12.60 11.47 -3.08
N ASN A 209 12.37 10.21 -2.83
CA ASN A 209 11.09 9.56 -3.08
C ASN A 209 10.91 8.35 -2.17
N TYR A 210 9.66 8.07 -1.87
CA TYR A 210 9.23 7.14 -0.83
C TYR A 210 9.74 5.70 -0.95
N TYR A 211 10.18 5.25 -2.13
CA TYR A 211 10.61 3.86 -2.30
C TYR A 211 12.11 3.68 -2.48
N ASN A 212 12.87 4.76 -2.48
CA ASN A 212 14.32 4.72 -2.56
C ASN A 212 14.96 4.83 -1.17
N HIS A 213 16.13 4.26 -1.04
CA HIS A 213 16.94 4.40 0.17
C HIS A 213 18.42 4.34 -0.15
N SER A 214 19.22 5.12 0.56
CA SER A 214 20.67 5.22 0.33
C SER A 214 21.41 3.92 0.64
N GLU A 215 20.99 3.18 1.66
CA GLU A 215 21.60 1.93 2.10
C GLU A 215 20.89 0.69 1.53
N TYR A 216 19.56 0.67 1.57
CA TYR A 216 18.73 -0.41 1.06
C TYR A 216 18.42 -0.20 -0.42
N LYS A 217 19.43 -0.42 -1.29
CA LYS A 217 19.44 -0.07 -2.72
C LYS A 217 18.30 -0.66 -3.57
N LEU A 218 17.69 -1.76 -3.13
CA LEU A 218 16.49 -2.30 -3.80
C LEU A 218 15.22 -1.51 -3.46
N GLY A 219 15.32 -0.58 -2.50
CA GLY A 219 14.19 0.20 -2.05
C GLY A 219 13.05 -0.67 -1.54
N TRP A 220 11.82 -0.22 -1.75
CA TRP A 220 10.60 -0.91 -1.30
C TRP A 220 10.18 -1.99 -2.30
N SER A 221 11.00 -3.03 -2.44
CA SER A 221 10.79 -4.10 -3.42
C SER A 221 11.14 -5.49 -2.91
N TYR A 222 10.51 -6.52 -3.49
CA TYR A 222 10.74 -7.92 -3.21
C TYR A 222 10.70 -8.72 -4.51
N LYS A 223 11.75 -9.52 -4.77
CA LYS A 223 11.88 -10.35 -6.00
C LYS A 223 11.65 -9.56 -7.30
N GLY A 224 12.13 -8.33 -7.35
CA GLY A 224 11.98 -7.46 -8.52
C GLY A 224 10.60 -6.79 -8.68
N TYR A 225 9.69 -6.98 -7.72
CA TYR A 225 8.39 -6.33 -7.70
C TYR A 225 8.32 -5.29 -6.57
N VAL A 226 7.68 -4.15 -6.85
CA VAL A 226 7.36 -3.15 -5.82
C VAL A 226 6.42 -3.78 -4.79
N ILE A 227 6.74 -3.65 -3.51
CA ILE A 227 5.89 -4.12 -2.40
C ILE A 227 4.66 -3.21 -2.28
N GLY A 228 4.86 -1.91 -2.38
CA GLY A 228 3.82 -0.91 -2.27
C GLY A 228 3.03 -0.68 -3.55
N ASN A 229 2.54 0.54 -3.72
CA ASN A 229 1.72 0.93 -4.86
C ASN A 229 2.53 0.90 -6.17
N PRO A 230 2.08 0.15 -7.20
CA PRO A 230 2.84 -0.05 -8.44
C PRO A 230 2.91 1.20 -9.33
N PHE A 231 2.21 2.26 -9.00
CA PHE A 231 2.26 3.54 -9.72
C PHE A 231 3.28 4.52 -9.11
N ILE A 232 3.71 4.28 -7.87
CA ILE A 232 4.80 5.03 -7.23
C ILE A 232 6.12 4.38 -7.68
N ASN A 233 6.99 5.19 -8.25
CA ASN A 233 8.30 4.77 -8.73
C ASN A 233 9.37 5.79 -8.30
N ASN A 234 10.56 5.69 -8.87
CA ASN A 234 11.72 6.49 -8.49
C ASN A 234 11.64 7.99 -8.87
N VAL A 235 10.46 8.50 -9.19
CA VAL A 235 10.25 9.91 -9.53
C VAL A 235 8.96 10.39 -8.88
N PRO A 236 8.98 11.57 -8.20
CA PRO A 236 7.78 12.20 -7.70
C PRO A 236 6.69 12.25 -8.76
N SER A 237 5.45 11.94 -8.40
CA SER A 237 4.40 11.67 -9.38
C SER A 237 3.03 12.11 -8.90
N LYS A 238 2.20 12.51 -9.87
CA LYS A 238 0.76 12.74 -9.69
C LYS A 238 -0.01 11.80 -10.60
N ILE A 239 -0.84 10.95 -10.03
CA ILE A 239 -1.52 9.89 -10.75
C ILE A 239 -3.02 9.95 -10.49
N ILE A 240 -3.81 9.79 -11.54
CA ILE A 240 -5.25 9.49 -11.45
C ILE A 240 -5.43 8.03 -11.83
N HIS A 241 -6.15 7.31 -10.97
CA HIS A 241 -6.58 5.94 -11.21
C HIS A 241 -8.11 5.87 -11.11
N SER A 242 -8.72 5.12 -12.02
CA SER A 242 -10.17 4.87 -12.01
C SER A 242 -10.45 3.41 -12.35
N GLY A 243 -11.43 2.85 -11.68
CA GLY A 243 -11.88 1.48 -11.90
C GLY A 243 -13.39 1.38 -11.90
N ILE A 244 -13.90 0.53 -12.79
CA ILE A 244 -15.33 0.16 -12.84
C ILE A 244 -15.40 -1.36 -12.92
N SER A 245 -16.28 -1.97 -12.10
CA SER A 245 -16.66 -3.37 -12.27
C SER A 245 -18.16 -3.57 -12.16
N VAL A 246 -18.63 -4.62 -12.84
CA VAL A 246 -19.95 -5.20 -12.64
C VAL A 246 -19.71 -6.65 -12.22
N ASP A 247 -20.05 -6.97 -10.97
CA ASP A 247 -19.63 -8.24 -10.35
C ASP A 247 -20.39 -9.44 -10.89
N GLU A 248 -21.63 -9.26 -11.38
CA GLU A 248 -22.42 -10.32 -11.99
C GLU A 248 -23.61 -9.75 -12.76
N LEU A 249 -23.57 -9.84 -14.07
CA LEU A 249 -24.69 -9.54 -14.95
C LEU A 249 -24.91 -10.74 -15.88
N ASN A 250 -25.99 -11.49 -15.70
CA ASN A 250 -26.29 -12.71 -16.48
C ASN A 250 -25.11 -13.71 -16.53
N ASN A 251 -24.47 -13.97 -15.38
CA ASN A 251 -23.27 -14.80 -15.23
C ASN A 251 -22.00 -14.23 -15.88
N TYR A 252 -21.97 -12.93 -16.21
CA TYR A 252 -20.75 -12.26 -16.69
C TYR A 252 -20.24 -11.26 -15.65
N LYS A 253 -18.93 -11.15 -15.56
CA LYS A 253 -18.20 -10.14 -14.80
C LYS A 253 -17.44 -9.23 -15.76
N PHE A 254 -17.49 -7.93 -15.50
CA PHE A 254 -16.78 -6.94 -16.31
C PHE A 254 -15.91 -6.08 -15.40
N LYS A 255 -14.71 -5.75 -15.86
CA LYS A 255 -13.84 -4.82 -15.16
C LYS A 255 -13.02 -3.99 -16.12
N ILE A 256 -12.95 -2.68 -15.83
CA ILE A 256 -12.11 -1.72 -16.54
C ILE A 256 -11.29 -0.96 -15.49
N LEU A 257 -9.99 -0.87 -15.67
CA LEU A 257 -9.08 -0.03 -14.89
C LEU A 257 -8.37 0.91 -15.85
N LEU A 258 -8.27 2.18 -15.47
CA LEU A 258 -7.54 3.21 -16.19
C LEU A 258 -6.64 3.96 -15.21
N SER A 259 -5.39 4.15 -15.58
CA SER A 259 -4.45 4.92 -14.77
C SER A 259 -3.61 5.81 -15.64
N LYS A 260 -3.43 7.05 -15.22
CA LYS A 260 -2.61 8.03 -15.93
C LYS A 260 -1.78 8.85 -14.94
N ARG A 261 -0.52 8.99 -15.25
CA ARG A 261 0.33 9.99 -14.68
C ARG A 261 0.00 11.35 -15.32
N ILE A 262 -0.35 12.36 -14.53
CA ILE A 262 -0.87 13.65 -15.04
C ILE A 262 0.17 14.78 -15.02
N ASP A 263 1.28 14.58 -14.37
CA ASP A 263 2.45 15.49 -14.33
C ASP A 263 3.42 15.27 -15.49
N THR A 264 3.19 14.28 -16.34
CA THR A 264 3.98 13.94 -17.53
C THR A 264 3.07 13.62 -18.72
N ASN A 265 3.67 13.49 -19.90
CA ASN A 265 2.99 13.03 -21.12
C ASN A 265 2.93 11.51 -21.23
N ASP A 266 2.93 10.79 -20.12
CA ASP A 266 2.87 9.33 -20.12
C ASP A 266 1.57 8.80 -20.71
N THR A 267 1.67 7.64 -21.33
CA THR A 267 0.52 6.92 -21.89
C THR A 267 -0.40 6.40 -20.80
N ILE A 268 -1.70 6.36 -21.07
CA ILE A 268 -2.68 5.73 -20.18
C ILE A 268 -2.37 4.25 -20.07
N LYS A 269 -2.25 3.76 -18.83
CA LYS A 269 -2.25 2.32 -18.54
C LYS A 269 -3.71 1.88 -18.41
N TYR A 270 -4.07 0.79 -19.06
CA TYR A 270 -5.42 0.25 -18.99
C TYR A 270 -5.43 -1.25 -18.76
N SER A 271 -6.48 -1.72 -18.12
CA SER A 271 -6.82 -3.13 -17.98
C SER A 271 -8.30 -3.31 -18.23
N PHE A 272 -8.63 -4.19 -19.12
CA PHE A 272 -10.00 -4.59 -19.42
C PHE A 272 -10.12 -6.09 -19.22
N SER A 273 -11.18 -6.54 -18.56
CA SER A 273 -11.45 -7.96 -18.44
C SER A 273 -12.93 -8.29 -18.50
N VAL A 274 -13.23 -9.43 -19.12
CA VAL A 274 -14.56 -10.05 -19.17
C VAL A 274 -14.43 -11.47 -18.68
N GLY A 275 -15.22 -11.83 -17.70
CA GLY A 275 -15.29 -13.17 -17.15
C GLY A 275 -16.68 -13.77 -17.29
N LYS A 276 -16.76 -15.07 -17.54
CA LYS A 276 -18.00 -15.86 -17.47
C LYS A 276 -17.94 -16.77 -16.25
N VAL A 277 -18.98 -16.68 -15.43
CA VAL A 277 -19.14 -17.50 -14.24
C VAL A 277 -19.88 -18.78 -14.63
N PHE A 278 -19.29 -19.91 -14.34
CA PHE A 278 -19.87 -21.23 -14.44
C PHE A 278 -20.12 -21.77 -13.02
N GLN A 279 -20.78 -22.88 -12.90
CA GLN A 279 -21.19 -23.44 -11.61
C GLN A 279 -20.00 -23.65 -10.64
N ASN A 280 -18.84 -24.09 -11.13
CA ASN A 280 -17.69 -24.46 -10.30
C ASN A 280 -16.41 -23.69 -10.68
N PHE A 281 -16.47 -22.78 -11.65
CA PHE A 281 -15.31 -22.01 -12.05
C PHE A 281 -15.71 -20.71 -12.78
N THR A 282 -14.78 -19.76 -12.81
CA THR A 282 -14.89 -18.54 -13.61
C THR A 282 -13.78 -18.51 -14.64
N ALA A 283 -14.12 -18.36 -15.92
CA ALA A 283 -13.16 -18.11 -16.99
C ALA A 283 -13.13 -16.62 -17.31
N LEU A 284 -11.94 -16.02 -17.32
CA LEU A 284 -11.74 -14.58 -17.50
C LEU A 284 -10.72 -14.34 -18.61
N ILE A 285 -11.12 -13.55 -19.61
CA ILE A 285 -10.22 -13.00 -20.64
C ILE A 285 -9.85 -11.58 -20.20
N PHE A 286 -8.58 -11.22 -20.31
CA PHE A 286 -8.13 -9.88 -19.99
C PHE A 286 -7.19 -9.31 -21.06
N ILE A 287 -7.22 -7.99 -21.20
CA ILE A 287 -6.32 -7.20 -22.04
C ILE A 287 -5.73 -6.10 -21.15
N ASN A 288 -4.44 -6.08 -21.02
CA ASN A 288 -3.72 -5.02 -20.33
C ASN A 288 -2.82 -4.31 -21.33
N GLY A 289 -2.65 -3.02 -21.15
CA GLY A 289 -1.77 -2.27 -22.04
C GLY A 289 -1.35 -0.91 -21.49
N ALA A 290 -0.28 -0.42 -22.12
CA ALA A 290 0.20 0.94 -22.09
C ALA A 290 0.96 1.18 -23.41
N LYS A 291 2.31 1.05 -23.39
CA LYS A 291 3.16 1.04 -24.62
C LYS A 291 3.12 -0.31 -25.36
N SER A 292 2.85 -1.39 -24.65
CA SER A 292 2.64 -2.74 -25.20
C SER A 292 1.30 -3.31 -24.73
N LYS A 293 0.78 -4.28 -25.47
CA LYS A 293 -0.51 -4.94 -25.18
C LYS A 293 -0.25 -6.39 -24.80
N ASN A 294 -0.88 -6.85 -23.72
CA ASN A 294 -0.86 -8.23 -23.26
C ASN A 294 -2.30 -8.74 -23.21
N VAL A 295 -2.52 -9.93 -23.77
CA VAL A 295 -3.81 -10.63 -23.70
C VAL A 295 -3.59 -11.94 -22.97
N GLY A 296 -4.52 -12.31 -22.10
CA GLY A 296 -4.41 -13.55 -21.35
C GLY A 296 -5.76 -14.14 -20.95
N LEU A 297 -5.72 -15.40 -20.57
CA LEU A 297 -6.85 -16.16 -20.02
C LEU A 297 -6.50 -16.59 -18.59
N ARG A 298 -7.46 -16.46 -17.68
CA ARG A 298 -7.38 -17.00 -16.31
C ARG A 298 -8.62 -17.84 -16.02
N ILE A 299 -8.40 -18.94 -15.33
CA ILE A 299 -9.48 -19.79 -14.83
C ILE A 299 -9.34 -19.88 -13.32
N PHE A 300 -10.42 -19.57 -12.61
CA PHE A 300 -10.51 -19.66 -11.17
C PHE A 300 -11.50 -20.76 -10.83
N TYR A 301 -11.12 -21.67 -9.97
CA TYR A 301 -12.01 -22.68 -9.41
C TYR A 301 -12.49 -22.20 -8.04
N ASP A 302 -13.79 -22.24 -7.82
CA ASP A 302 -14.41 -22.04 -6.52
C ASP A 302 -14.31 -23.37 -5.76
N ILE A 303 -13.41 -23.43 -4.75
CA ILE A 303 -13.16 -24.61 -3.90
C ILE A 303 -14.05 -24.51 -2.66
#